data_554cc88b721c6f62be3c504c34760708
#
_entry.id   554cc88b721c6f62be3c504c34760708
#
_cell.length_a   1.000
_cell.length_b   1.000
_cell.length_c   1.000
_cell.angle_alpha   90.00
_cell.angle_beta   90.00
_cell.angle_gamma   90.00
#
_symmetry.space_group_name_H-M   'P 1'
#
loop_
_entity.id
_entity.type
_entity.pdbx_description
1 polymer ?
#
loop_
_entity_poly.entity_id
_entity_poly.type
_entity_poly.pdbx_seq_one_letter_code
_entity_poly.pdbx_strand_id
1 'polypeptide(L)'
;MKAKVQYPNRLVRTARRYQRLFLTFANWPRYLAMKWGWLRRQTLLMKTRSGLQIEVPWELRHAFKDIFLYHTYVHPDILAQLPENPVILDVGGNVGFFSLFALHLRPRAQCLTFEPVSGNFAQLQKNRNGNPQTDWRLFQAAVAGVDGTVRICSPSGRSLVTDAFIQSVHETEASRSGPGEEVEARTLETIFARENIPHCDWLKLDCEGAEYEILYRTPPAVFDRISAITLETHGADGARNNAGALTDYLERLGYDIWLADDTVVYALKHA
;
A
#
# COMPACT_ATOMS: atom_id res chain seq x y z
N MET A 1 -10.69 22.89 -6.18
CA MET A 1 -9.25 23.22 -6.50
C MET A 1 -8.41 22.27 -5.69
N LYS A 2 -7.73 21.33 -6.35
CA LYS A 2 -6.96 20.28 -5.67
C LYS A 2 -5.82 20.90 -4.87
N ALA A 3 -5.78 20.66 -3.58
CA ALA A 3 -4.73 21.17 -2.71
C ALA A 3 -3.45 20.35 -2.91
N LYS A 4 -2.36 20.99 -3.34
CA LYS A 4 -1.05 20.34 -3.36
C LYS A 4 -0.47 20.31 -1.96
N VAL A 5 0.02 19.13 -1.54
CA VAL A 5 0.73 18.99 -0.28
C VAL A 5 2.06 19.75 -0.37
N GLN A 6 2.24 20.76 0.48
CA GLN A 6 3.50 21.50 0.57
C GLN A 6 4.50 20.73 1.43
N TYR A 7 5.58 20.32 0.82
CA TYR A 7 6.66 19.64 1.56
C TYR A 7 7.59 20.66 2.22
N PRO A 8 8.00 20.42 3.47
CA PRO A 8 9.00 21.23 4.12
C PRO A 8 10.36 21.13 3.41
N ASN A 9 11.23 22.10 3.65
CA ASN A 9 12.57 22.09 3.06
C ASN A 9 13.36 20.82 3.43
N ARG A 10 14.45 20.53 2.69
CA ARG A 10 15.27 19.30 2.83
C ARG A 10 15.78 19.06 4.25
N LEU A 11 16.16 20.12 4.97
CA LEU A 11 16.68 20.00 6.35
C LEU A 11 15.57 19.54 7.31
N VAL A 12 14.39 20.15 7.22
CA VAL A 12 13.24 19.78 8.05
C VAL A 12 12.78 18.35 7.72
N ARG A 13 12.74 17.96 6.44
CA ARG A 13 12.43 16.57 6.04
C ARG A 13 13.43 15.58 6.66
N THR A 14 14.71 15.92 6.63
CA THR A 14 15.77 15.08 7.23
C THR A 14 15.61 14.97 8.75
N ALA A 15 15.38 16.08 9.44
CA ALA A 15 15.18 16.10 10.89
C ALA A 15 13.94 15.26 11.28
N ARG A 16 12.80 15.47 10.61
CA ARG A 16 11.57 14.69 10.83
C ARG A 16 11.78 13.20 10.61
N ARG A 17 12.54 12.80 9.58
CA ARG A 17 12.86 11.40 9.32
C ARG A 17 13.59 10.74 10.48
N TYR A 18 14.62 11.39 11.04
CA TYR A 18 15.33 10.83 12.19
C TYR A 18 14.50 10.89 13.47
N GLN A 19 13.72 11.94 13.67
CA GLN A 19 12.77 12.00 14.78
C GLN A 19 11.81 10.80 14.73
N ARG A 20 11.21 10.51 13.57
CA ARG A 20 10.34 9.36 13.39
C ARG A 20 11.06 8.03 13.64
N LEU A 21 12.30 7.89 13.14
CA LEU A 21 13.13 6.72 13.41
C LEU A 21 13.29 6.48 14.92
N PHE A 22 13.64 7.51 15.68
CA PHE A 22 13.87 7.40 17.12
C PHE A 22 12.59 7.19 17.92
N LEU A 23 11.50 7.82 17.51
CA LEU A 23 10.21 7.69 18.20
C LEU A 23 9.52 6.36 17.88
N THR A 24 9.68 5.85 16.67
CA THR A 24 9.01 4.61 16.24
C THR A 24 9.75 3.36 16.69
N PHE A 25 11.09 3.33 16.57
CA PHE A 25 11.86 2.10 16.71
C PHE A 25 12.69 2.03 17.98
N ALA A 26 12.52 0.95 18.76
CA ALA A 26 13.32 0.71 19.96
C ALA A 26 14.80 0.38 19.60
N ASN A 27 15.02 -0.28 18.48
CA ASN A 27 16.33 -0.71 18.01
C ASN A 27 16.84 0.13 16.80
N TRP A 28 16.52 1.42 16.77
CA TRP A 28 16.92 2.36 15.73
C TRP A 28 18.41 2.33 15.33
N PRO A 29 19.39 2.01 16.22
CA PRO A 29 20.80 1.97 15.83
C PRO A 29 21.08 0.95 14.71
N ARG A 30 20.29 -0.14 14.63
CA ARG A 30 20.40 -1.15 13.55
C ARG A 30 20.11 -0.54 12.19
N TYR A 31 19.12 0.37 12.09
CA TYR A 31 18.86 1.10 10.85
C TYR A 31 20.05 1.97 10.43
N LEU A 32 20.70 2.64 11.36
CA LEU A 32 21.89 3.44 11.06
C LEU A 32 23.07 2.56 10.64
N ALA A 33 23.28 1.42 11.30
CA ALA A 33 24.28 0.44 10.91
C ALA A 33 24.07 -0.08 9.48
N MET A 34 22.81 -0.36 9.11
CA MET A 34 22.45 -0.70 7.73
C MET A 34 22.74 0.47 6.77
N LYS A 35 22.32 1.69 7.12
CA LYS A 35 22.53 2.88 6.29
C LYS A 35 24.00 3.18 6.03
N TRP A 36 24.88 2.98 7.02
CA TRP A 36 26.33 3.19 6.91
C TRP A 36 27.06 2.00 6.29
N GLY A 37 26.32 0.93 5.93
CA GLY A 37 26.85 -0.21 5.21
C GLY A 37 27.51 -1.27 6.09
N TRP A 38 27.34 -1.21 7.42
CA TRP A 38 27.84 -2.23 8.34
C TRP A 38 27.03 -3.52 8.29
N LEU A 39 25.74 -3.43 7.88
CA LEU A 39 24.80 -4.55 7.74
C LEU A 39 24.33 -4.70 6.29
N ARG A 40 25.28 -4.78 5.35
CA ARG A 40 24.96 -4.92 3.92
C ARG A 40 24.40 -6.31 3.61
N ARG A 41 23.39 -6.36 2.72
CA ARG A 41 22.76 -7.58 2.19
C ARG A 41 22.15 -8.51 3.24
N GLN A 42 21.91 -8.03 4.45
CA GLN A 42 21.23 -8.78 5.49
C GLN A 42 19.79 -8.30 5.62
N THR A 43 18.89 -9.23 5.95
CA THR A 43 17.56 -8.86 6.41
C THR A 43 17.67 -8.18 7.77
N LEU A 44 17.12 -6.96 7.86
CA LEU A 44 17.15 -6.17 9.08
C LEU A 44 15.88 -6.43 9.89
N LEU A 45 16.01 -6.93 11.10
CA LEU A 45 14.88 -7.00 12.03
C LEU A 45 14.75 -5.69 12.79
N MET A 46 13.71 -4.92 12.48
CA MET A 46 13.33 -3.72 13.20
C MET A 46 12.25 -4.05 14.25
N LYS A 47 12.30 -3.36 15.39
CA LYS A 47 11.30 -3.48 16.46
C LYS A 47 10.73 -2.11 16.78
N THR A 48 9.42 -1.96 16.66
CA THR A 48 8.74 -0.73 17.09
C THR A 48 8.67 -0.65 18.61
N ARG A 49 8.46 0.56 19.14
CA ARG A 49 8.22 0.74 20.59
C ARG A 49 6.85 0.19 21.02
N SER A 50 5.90 0.01 20.10
CA SER A 50 4.63 -0.69 20.32
C SER A 50 4.75 -2.21 20.33
N GLY A 51 5.94 -2.77 20.09
CA GLY A 51 6.20 -4.21 20.17
C GLY A 51 6.14 -4.94 18.82
N LEU A 52 5.81 -4.29 17.71
CA LEU A 52 5.80 -4.93 16.39
C LEU A 52 7.21 -5.25 15.91
N GLN A 53 7.34 -6.41 15.25
CA GLN A 53 8.57 -6.88 14.62
C GLN A 53 8.44 -6.77 13.10
N ILE A 54 9.45 -6.23 12.44
CA ILE A 54 9.43 -5.96 11.00
C ILE A 54 10.71 -6.54 10.40
N GLU A 55 10.60 -7.58 9.62
CA GLU A 55 11.70 -8.05 8.79
C GLU A 55 11.79 -7.17 7.54
N VAL A 56 12.93 -6.51 7.38
CA VAL A 56 13.22 -5.62 6.25
C VAL A 56 14.28 -6.27 5.38
N PRO A 57 13.91 -6.94 4.27
CA PRO A 57 14.88 -7.38 3.28
C PRO A 57 15.69 -6.21 2.74
N TRP A 58 16.96 -6.46 2.47
CA TRP A 58 17.87 -5.40 1.98
C TRP A 58 17.36 -4.69 0.72
N GLU A 59 16.76 -5.45 -0.17
CA GLU A 59 16.20 -4.99 -1.44
C GLU A 59 15.09 -3.96 -1.21
N LEU A 60 14.27 -4.17 -0.20
CA LEU A 60 13.07 -3.38 0.11
C LEU A 60 13.30 -2.28 1.17
N ARG A 61 14.56 -1.99 1.53
CA ARG A 61 14.90 -0.95 2.50
C ARG A 61 14.42 0.46 2.12
N HIS A 62 14.24 0.72 0.83
CA HIS A 62 13.72 1.99 0.32
C HIS A 62 12.22 2.10 0.60
N ALA A 63 11.43 1.08 0.27
CA ALA A 63 9.99 1.03 0.58
C ALA A 63 9.74 1.14 2.10
N PHE A 64 10.52 0.41 2.92
CA PHE A 64 10.47 0.58 4.38
C PHE A 64 10.67 2.02 4.82
N LYS A 65 11.71 2.70 4.29
CA LYS A 65 12.01 4.09 4.60
C LYS A 65 10.88 5.03 4.19
N ASP A 66 10.33 4.84 3.02
CA ASP A 66 9.29 5.71 2.46
C ASP A 66 7.99 5.59 3.27
N ILE A 67 7.64 4.40 3.72
CA ILE A 67 6.47 4.17 4.58
C ILE A 67 6.70 4.65 6.01
N PHE A 68 7.73 4.15 6.70
CA PHE A 68 7.91 4.40 8.14
C PHE A 68 8.58 5.73 8.48
N LEU A 69 9.43 6.27 7.60
CA LEU A 69 10.20 7.46 7.90
C LEU A 69 9.75 8.70 7.12
N TYR A 70 9.21 8.51 5.92
CA TYR A 70 8.64 9.63 5.15
C TYR A 70 7.13 9.74 5.29
N HIS A 71 6.43 8.65 5.67
CA HIS A 71 4.97 8.60 5.78
C HIS A 71 4.28 8.91 4.45
N THR A 72 4.77 8.29 3.37
CA THR A 72 4.34 8.58 1.99
C THR A 72 2.83 8.43 1.81
N TYR A 73 2.21 7.44 2.45
CA TYR A 73 0.77 7.19 2.31
C TYR A 73 -0.10 7.89 3.35
N VAL A 74 0.45 8.87 4.09
CA VAL A 74 -0.25 9.47 5.24
C VAL A 74 -0.58 10.93 5.00
N HIS A 75 -1.87 11.27 5.04
CA HIS A 75 -2.34 12.64 5.16
C HIS A 75 -2.80 12.92 6.60
N PRO A 76 -2.51 14.10 7.18
CA PRO A 76 -2.90 14.42 8.55
C PRO A 76 -4.40 14.30 8.82
N ASP A 77 -5.24 14.75 7.88
CA ASP A 77 -6.69 14.75 8.02
C ASP A 77 -7.25 13.31 8.01
N ILE A 78 -6.66 12.39 7.23
CA ILE A 78 -7.00 10.96 7.27
C ILE A 78 -6.69 10.42 8.66
N LEU A 79 -5.50 10.68 9.20
CA LEU A 79 -5.12 10.20 10.52
C LEU A 79 -6.01 10.75 11.64
N ALA A 80 -6.45 12.01 11.52
CA ALA A 80 -7.32 12.65 12.50
C ALA A 80 -8.71 12.03 12.55
N GLN A 81 -9.19 11.49 11.43
CA GLN A 81 -10.52 10.88 11.33
C GLN A 81 -10.51 9.36 11.57
N LEU A 82 -9.35 8.71 11.56
CA LEU A 82 -9.28 7.27 11.83
C LEU A 82 -9.76 6.95 13.24
N PRO A 83 -10.75 6.07 13.40
CA PRO A 83 -11.20 5.61 14.70
C PRO A 83 -10.09 4.84 15.45
N GLU A 84 -10.36 4.46 16.69
CA GLU A 84 -9.41 3.68 17.51
C GLU A 84 -9.23 2.25 16.98
N ASN A 85 -10.30 1.68 16.40
CA ASN A 85 -10.35 0.32 15.85
C ASN A 85 -10.73 0.36 14.36
N PRO A 86 -9.88 0.90 13.46
CA PRO A 86 -10.25 1.03 12.05
C PRO A 86 -10.17 -0.30 11.31
N VAL A 87 -10.99 -0.43 10.28
CA VAL A 87 -10.83 -1.46 9.24
C VAL A 87 -9.99 -0.89 8.10
N ILE A 88 -8.88 -1.54 7.80
CA ILE A 88 -7.88 -1.07 6.84
C ILE A 88 -7.70 -2.13 5.75
N LEU A 89 -7.86 -1.73 4.49
CA LEU A 89 -7.51 -2.55 3.33
C LEU A 89 -6.19 -2.06 2.73
N ASP A 90 -5.23 -2.99 2.63
CA ASP A 90 -3.92 -2.77 2.01
C ASP A 90 -3.84 -3.58 0.72
N VAL A 91 -4.04 -2.94 -0.41
CA VAL A 91 -4.01 -3.53 -1.75
C VAL A 91 -2.65 -3.28 -2.37
N GLY A 92 -2.00 -4.35 -2.85
CA GLY A 92 -0.58 -4.33 -3.21
C GLY A 92 0.30 -4.23 -1.96
N GLY A 93 0.04 -5.12 -0.99
CA GLY A 93 0.65 -5.05 0.33
C GLY A 93 2.14 -5.36 0.37
N ASN A 94 2.70 -5.89 -0.74
CA ASN A 94 4.10 -6.29 -0.86
C ASN A 94 4.52 -7.17 0.33
N VAL A 95 5.47 -6.76 1.15
CA VAL A 95 5.89 -7.49 2.35
C VAL A 95 5.21 -7.00 3.64
N GLY A 96 4.17 -6.16 3.52
CA GLY A 96 3.32 -5.71 4.63
C GLY A 96 3.81 -4.49 5.39
N PHE A 97 4.68 -3.68 4.80
CA PHE A 97 5.19 -2.50 5.50
C PHE A 97 4.10 -1.46 5.81
N PHE A 98 3.16 -1.23 4.89
CA PHE A 98 2.06 -0.31 5.15
C PHE A 98 1.11 -0.86 6.23
N SER A 99 0.73 -2.13 6.14
CA SER A 99 -0.10 -2.78 7.17
C SER A 99 0.55 -2.72 8.55
N LEU A 100 1.85 -3.02 8.66
CA LEU A 100 2.59 -2.91 9.93
C LEU A 100 2.68 -1.47 10.44
N PHE A 101 2.80 -0.51 9.52
CA PHE A 101 2.78 0.91 9.87
C PHE A 101 1.39 1.33 10.40
N ALA A 102 0.33 0.92 9.73
CA ALA A 102 -1.04 1.18 10.16
C ALA A 102 -1.36 0.56 11.54
N LEU A 103 -0.94 -0.70 11.75
CA LEU A 103 -1.01 -1.39 13.05
C LEU A 103 -0.15 -0.74 14.15
N HIS A 104 0.98 -0.10 13.77
CA HIS A 104 1.74 0.71 14.71
C HIS A 104 0.98 1.97 15.16
N LEU A 105 0.30 2.64 14.23
CA LEU A 105 -0.50 3.83 14.51
C LEU A 105 -1.80 3.52 15.25
N ARG A 106 -2.43 2.40 14.92
CA ARG A 106 -3.71 1.92 15.46
C ARG A 106 -3.58 0.43 15.83
N PRO A 107 -3.10 0.11 17.03
CA PRO A 107 -2.83 -1.28 17.44
C PRO A 107 -4.06 -2.20 17.46
N ARG A 108 -5.26 -1.63 17.47
CA ARG A 108 -6.53 -2.35 17.42
C ARG A 108 -7.16 -2.37 16.01
N ALA A 109 -6.42 -1.92 14.99
CA ALA A 109 -6.92 -1.99 13.62
C ALA A 109 -7.11 -3.43 13.18
N GLN A 110 -8.15 -3.66 12.39
CA GLN A 110 -8.29 -4.86 11.57
C GLN A 110 -7.68 -4.56 10.20
N CYS A 111 -6.57 -5.22 9.87
CA CYS A 111 -5.91 -5.08 8.59
C CYS A 111 -6.18 -6.28 7.68
N LEU A 112 -6.58 -6.02 6.45
CA LEU A 112 -6.72 -7.02 5.39
C LEU A 112 -5.75 -6.65 4.27
N THR A 113 -4.77 -7.52 4.00
CA THR A 113 -3.70 -7.26 3.04
C THR A 113 -3.77 -8.22 1.87
N PHE A 114 -3.77 -7.68 0.68
CA PHE A 114 -3.82 -8.41 -0.59
C PHE A 114 -2.47 -8.23 -1.32
N GLU A 115 -1.81 -9.34 -1.57
CA GLU A 115 -0.54 -9.37 -2.29
C GLU A 115 -0.52 -10.59 -3.22
N PRO A 116 -0.48 -10.39 -4.55
CA PRO A 116 -0.55 -11.51 -5.49
C PRO A 116 0.77 -12.26 -5.67
N VAL A 117 1.92 -11.57 -5.58
CA VAL A 117 3.24 -12.15 -5.90
C VAL A 117 3.67 -13.13 -4.83
N SER A 118 3.89 -14.39 -5.19
CA SER A 118 4.22 -15.48 -4.24
C SER A 118 5.45 -15.17 -3.38
N GLY A 119 6.50 -14.59 -3.96
CA GLY A 119 7.72 -14.23 -3.23
C GLY A 119 7.48 -13.15 -2.17
N ASN A 120 6.76 -12.08 -2.55
CA ASN A 120 6.36 -11.02 -1.63
C ASN A 120 5.44 -11.57 -0.54
N PHE A 121 4.44 -12.37 -0.93
CA PHE A 121 3.49 -12.98 0.00
C PHE A 121 4.17 -13.89 1.04
N ALA A 122 5.16 -14.66 0.63
CA ALA A 122 5.95 -15.48 1.56
C ALA A 122 6.70 -14.63 2.61
N GLN A 123 7.23 -13.47 2.22
CA GLN A 123 7.85 -12.52 3.17
C GLN A 123 6.80 -11.79 4.02
N LEU A 124 5.65 -11.45 3.42
CA LEU A 124 4.49 -10.89 4.12
C LEU A 124 4.01 -11.83 5.24
N GLN A 125 3.93 -13.15 4.96
CA GLN A 125 3.60 -14.17 5.96
C GLN A 125 4.62 -14.20 7.12
N LYS A 126 5.92 -14.05 6.87
CA LYS A 126 6.93 -13.97 7.93
C LYS A 126 6.68 -12.74 8.82
N ASN A 127 6.42 -11.60 8.22
CA ASN A 127 6.09 -10.39 8.96
C ASN A 127 4.81 -10.56 9.80
N ARG A 128 3.77 -11.21 9.24
CA ARG A 128 2.55 -11.54 10.00
C ARG A 128 2.82 -12.49 11.16
N ASN A 129 3.60 -13.53 10.93
CA ASN A 129 3.94 -14.54 11.96
C ASN A 129 4.77 -13.93 13.10
N GLY A 130 5.60 -12.94 12.81
CA GLY A 130 6.31 -12.14 13.81
C GLY A 130 5.41 -11.26 14.69
N ASN A 131 4.12 -11.12 14.35
CA ASN A 131 3.16 -10.22 15.01
C ASN A 131 1.81 -10.92 15.28
N PRO A 132 1.79 -12.09 15.96
CA PRO A 132 0.57 -12.89 16.14
C PRO A 132 -0.53 -12.18 16.97
N GLN A 133 -0.18 -11.15 17.72
CA GLN A 133 -1.09 -10.37 18.56
C GLN A 133 -1.96 -9.39 17.78
N THR A 134 -1.73 -9.22 16.46
CA THR A 134 -2.47 -8.26 15.63
C THR A 134 -3.64 -8.92 14.92
N ASP A 135 -4.72 -8.18 14.69
CA ASP A 135 -5.80 -8.59 13.78
C ASP A 135 -5.43 -8.27 12.34
N TRP A 136 -4.52 -9.09 11.79
CA TRP A 136 -3.96 -8.92 10.46
C TRP A 136 -4.19 -10.17 9.62
N ARG A 137 -5.02 -10.05 8.60
CA ARG A 137 -5.41 -11.11 7.68
C ARG A 137 -4.73 -10.91 6.34
N LEU A 138 -4.23 -12.00 5.75
CA LEU A 138 -3.46 -12.00 4.51
C LEU A 138 -4.19 -12.80 3.43
N PHE A 139 -4.15 -12.29 2.21
CA PHE A 139 -4.75 -12.91 1.03
C PHE A 139 -3.74 -12.90 -0.12
N GLN A 140 -3.38 -14.11 -0.61
CA GLN A 140 -2.59 -14.23 -1.83
C GLN A 140 -3.53 -14.12 -3.03
N ALA A 141 -3.89 -12.90 -3.36
CA ALA A 141 -4.78 -12.57 -4.46
C ALA A 141 -4.46 -11.18 -5.01
N ALA A 142 -4.70 -10.98 -6.29
CA ALA A 142 -4.75 -9.66 -6.90
C ALA A 142 -6.09 -9.00 -6.57
N VAL A 143 -6.08 -7.69 -6.39
CA VAL A 143 -7.31 -6.90 -6.49
C VAL A 143 -7.38 -6.34 -7.91
N ALA A 144 -8.51 -6.49 -8.57
CA ALA A 144 -8.69 -6.13 -9.97
C ALA A 144 -10.08 -5.57 -10.23
N GLY A 145 -10.32 -5.09 -11.44
CA GLY A 145 -11.65 -4.60 -11.85
C GLY A 145 -12.68 -5.70 -12.12
N VAL A 146 -12.25 -6.97 -12.21
CA VAL A 146 -13.10 -8.15 -12.41
C VAL A 146 -12.61 -9.31 -11.57
N ASP A 147 -13.56 -10.17 -11.13
CA ASP A 147 -13.22 -11.42 -10.46
C ASP A 147 -12.76 -12.47 -11.48
N GLY A 148 -11.87 -13.38 -11.06
CA GLY A 148 -11.40 -14.48 -11.89
C GLY A 148 -9.95 -14.85 -11.61
N THR A 149 -9.20 -15.08 -12.67
CA THR A 149 -7.75 -15.35 -12.62
C THR A 149 -7.03 -14.33 -13.50
N VAL A 150 -5.94 -13.78 -12.98
CA VAL A 150 -5.07 -12.86 -13.71
C VAL A 150 -3.64 -13.37 -13.71
N ARG A 151 -2.89 -12.98 -14.73
CA ARG A 151 -1.45 -13.26 -14.79
C ARG A 151 -0.67 -12.07 -14.26
N ILE A 152 0.16 -12.31 -13.26
CA ILE A 152 1.09 -11.32 -12.71
C ILE A 152 2.45 -11.51 -13.36
N CYS A 153 3.00 -10.45 -13.90
CA CYS A 153 4.32 -10.42 -14.49
C CYS A 153 5.25 -9.53 -13.66
N SER A 154 6.48 -10.00 -13.46
CA SER A 154 7.55 -9.20 -12.85
C SER A 154 8.73 -9.12 -13.81
N PRO A 155 9.05 -7.92 -14.32
CA PRO A 155 10.18 -7.75 -15.26
C PRO A 155 11.53 -8.11 -14.65
N SER A 156 11.67 -7.94 -13.33
CA SER A 156 12.96 -8.15 -12.65
C SER A 156 13.33 -9.62 -12.46
N GLY A 157 12.37 -10.55 -12.54
CA GLY A 157 12.57 -11.98 -12.27
C GLY A 157 13.10 -12.29 -10.86
N ARG A 158 13.02 -11.34 -9.93
CA ARG A 158 13.47 -11.47 -8.55
C ARG A 158 12.37 -12.09 -7.69
N SER A 159 12.75 -12.68 -6.57
CA SER A 159 11.79 -13.24 -5.61
C SER A 159 11.03 -12.19 -4.80
N LEU A 160 11.65 -11.02 -4.60
CA LEU A 160 11.01 -9.86 -3.94
C LEU A 160 11.03 -8.69 -4.94
N VAL A 161 9.85 -8.19 -5.26
CA VAL A 161 9.65 -7.19 -6.31
C VAL A 161 8.74 -6.06 -5.84
N THR A 162 8.94 -4.89 -6.43
CA THR A 162 8.07 -3.73 -6.27
C THR A 162 7.39 -3.34 -7.59
N ASP A 163 7.78 -3.97 -8.70
CA ASP A 163 7.41 -3.66 -10.07
C ASP A 163 6.57 -4.75 -10.76
N ALA A 164 5.81 -5.52 -9.98
CA ALA A 164 4.93 -6.55 -10.51
C ALA A 164 3.58 -5.95 -10.93
N PHE A 165 3.13 -6.22 -12.13
CA PHE A 165 1.88 -5.70 -12.68
C PHE A 165 0.98 -6.81 -13.21
N ILE A 166 -0.34 -6.52 -13.29
CA ILE A 166 -1.31 -7.39 -13.92
C ILE A 166 -1.16 -7.28 -15.44
N GLN A 167 -0.87 -8.39 -16.10
CA GLN A 167 -0.84 -8.42 -17.55
C GLN A 167 -2.27 -8.28 -18.10
N SER A 168 -2.50 -7.27 -18.93
CA SER A 168 -3.80 -7.01 -19.53
C SER A 168 -4.26 -8.16 -20.43
N VAL A 169 -5.54 -8.50 -20.39
CA VAL A 169 -6.16 -9.52 -21.24
C VAL A 169 -6.07 -9.17 -22.75
N HIS A 170 -5.82 -7.90 -23.06
CA HIS A 170 -5.73 -7.38 -24.44
C HIS A 170 -4.31 -7.40 -25.01
N GLU A 171 -3.30 -7.82 -24.25
CA GLU A 171 -1.96 -7.97 -24.79
C GLU A 171 -1.84 -9.22 -25.67
N THR A 172 -1.18 -9.08 -26.81
CA THR A 172 -1.00 -10.16 -27.77
C THR A 172 -0.14 -11.30 -27.20
N GLU A 173 -0.31 -12.53 -27.70
CA GLU A 173 0.51 -13.70 -27.28
C GLU A 173 2.00 -13.47 -27.32
N ALA A 174 2.50 -12.58 -28.19
CA ALA A 174 3.89 -12.20 -28.26
C ALA A 174 4.42 -11.43 -27.04
N SER A 175 3.55 -10.68 -26.33
CA SER A 175 3.89 -9.99 -25.08
C SER A 175 3.78 -10.90 -23.83
N ARG A 176 3.24 -12.12 -24.00
CA ARG A 176 3.13 -13.13 -22.93
C ARG A 176 4.44 -13.88 -22.62
N SER A 177 5.54 -13.54 -23.28
CA SER A 177 6.82 -14.22 -23.16
C SER A 177 7.66 -13.72 -21.97
N GLY A 178 7.27 -14.07 -20.74
CA GLY A 178 8.03 -13.80 -19.52
C GLY A 178 7.58 -14.71 -18.37
N PRO A 179 8.40 -14.88 -17.32
CA PRO A 179 7.98 -15.57 -16.12
C PRO A 179 6.83 -14.77 -15.47
N GLY A 180 5.68 -15.43 -15.30
CA GLY A 180 4.51 -14.86 -14.66
C GLY A 180 3.78 -15.96 -13.91
N GLU A 181 3.02 -15.57 -12.89
CA GLU A 181 2.21 -16.49 -12.09
C GLU A 181 0.73 -16.17 -12.26
N GLU A 182 -0.09 -17.21 -12.31
CA GLU A 182 -1.55 -17.07 -12.30
C GLU A 182 -2.03 -17.00 -10.86
N VAL A 183 -2.85 -15.99 -10.56
CA VAL A 183 -3.37 -15.76 -9.22
C VAL A 183 -4.85 -15.44 -9.27
N GLU A 184 -5.56 -15.74 -8.19
CA GLU A 184 -6.95 -15.31 -8.02
C GLU A 184 -7.02 -13.78 -8.07
N ALA A 185 -8.00 -13.26 -8.82
CA ALA A 185 -8.34 -11.85 -8.85
C ALA A 185 -9.69 -11.61 -8.19
N ARG A 186 -9.79 -10.59 -7.36
CA ARG A 186 -11.01 -10.20 -6.64
C ARG A 186 -11.30 -8.72 -6.85
N THR A 187 -12.56 -8.40 -7.07
CA THR A 187 -13.02 -7.01 -7.04
C THR A 187 -13.15 -6.50 -5.60
N LEU A 188 -13.14 -5.18 -5.41
CA LEU A 188 -13.43 -4.59 -4.09
C LEU A 188 -14.82 -5.01 -3.60
N GLU A 189 -15.83 -5.05 -4.49
CA GLU A 189 -17.19 -5.51 -4.14
C GLU A 189 -17.18 -6.93 -3.57
N THR A 190 -16.50 -7.87 -4.24
CA THR A 190 -16.35 -9.26 -3.79
C THR A 190 -15.60 -9.33 -2.45
N ILE A 191 -14.56 -8.54 -2.27
CA ILE A 191 -13.80 -8.48 -1.00
C ILE A 191 -14.71 -8.00 0.13
N PHE A 192 -15.45 -6.91 -0.07
CA PHE A 192 -16.37 -6.40 0.95
C PHE A 192 -17.46 -7.40 1.32
N ALA A 193 -17.95 -8.17 0.34
CA ALA A 193 -18.96 -9.21 0.56
C ALA A 193 -18.37 -10.44 1.28
N ARG A 194 -17.27 -11.01 0.77
CA ARG A 194 -16.68 -12.25 1.31
C ARG A 194 -16.10 -12.08 2.70
N GLU A 195 -15.49 -10.94 2.97
CA GLU A 195 -14.82 -10.66 4.24
C GLU A 195 -15.77 -10.00 5.26
N ASN A 196 -17.05 -9.81 4.91
CA ASN A 196 -18.08 -9.17 5.73
C ASN A 196 -17.63 -7.79 6.25
N ILE A 197 -17.09 -6.95 5.36
CA ILE A 197 -16.63 -5.61 5.71
C ILE A 197 -17.80 -4.64 5.63
N PRO A 198 -18.38 -4.17 6.74
CA PRO A 198 -19.47 -3.20 6.69
C PRO A 198 -19.00 -1.82 6.27
N HIS A 199 -17.77 -1.46 6.65
CA HIS A 199 -17.14 -0.18 6.40
C HIS A 199 -15.62 -0.34 6.38
N CYS A 200 -14.94 0.40 5.50
CA CYS A 200 -13.48 0.50 5.41
C CYS A 200 -13.06 1.93 5.76
N ASP A 201 -12.32 2.09 6.83
CA ASP A 201 -11.88 3.41 7.29
C ASP A 201 -10.69 3.92 6.46
N TRP A 202 -9.85 3.02 5.96
CA TRP A 202 -8.71 3.40 5.14
C TRP A 202 -8.38 2.34 4.09
N LEU A 203 -8.54 2.67 2.83
CA LEU A 203 -8.11 1.88 1.68
C LEU A 203 -6.78 2.42 1.15
N LYS A 204 -5.74 1.61 1.09
CA LYS A 204 -4.49 1.91 0.36
C LYS A 204 -4.46 1.08 -0.92
N LEU A 205 -4.12 1.73 -2.02
CA LEU A 205 -3.92 1.13 -3.34
C LEU A 205 -2.54 1.49 -3.86
N ASP A 206 -1.75 0.47 -4.18
CA ASP A 206 -0.43 0.59 -4.80
C ASP A 206 -0.18 -0.71 -5.57
N CYS A 207 -0.68 -0.77 -6.81
CA CYS A 207 -0.87 -1.99 -7.59
C CYS A 207 -0.24 -1.90 -8.98
N GLU A 208 0.74 -1.00 -9.16
CA GLU A 208 1.55 -0.90 -10.37
C GLU A 208 0.71 -0.79 -11.67
N GLY A 209 -0.31 0.11 -11.63
CA GLY A 209 -1.16 0.47 -12.77
C GLY A 209 -2.57 -0.11 -12.76
N ALA A 210 -2.89 -1.04 -11.87
CA ALA A 210 -4.24 -1.59 -11.76
C ALA A 210 -5.23 -0.65 -11.04
N GLU A 211 -4.77 0.42 -10.39
CA GLU A 211 -5.57 1.35 -9.58
C GLU A 211 -6.74 1.94 -10.36
N TYR A 212 -6.50 2.29 -11.63
CA TYR A 212 -7.53 2.87 -12.51
C TYR A 212 -8.66 1.90 -12.78
N GLU A 213 -8.32 0.68 -13.17
CA GLU A 213 -9.32 -0.35 -13.48
C GLU A 213 -10.11 -0.74 -12.23
N ILE A 214 -9.43 -0.93 -11.10
CA ILE A 214 -10.05 -1.23 -9.82
C ILE A 214 -11.10 -0.16 -9.48
N LEU A 215 -10.69 1.10 -9.45
CA LEU A 215 -11.56 2.19 -8.99
C LEU A 215 -12.70 2.49 -9.99
N TYR A 216 -12.42 2.51 -11.30
CA TYR A 216 -13.45 2.81 -12.29
C TYR A 216 -14.50 1.71 -12.45
N ARG A 217 -14.18 0.44 -12.11
CA ARG A 217 -15.12 -0.67 -12.16
C ARG A 217 -15.81 -0.95 -10.83
N THR A 218 -15.35 -0.34 -9.75
CA THR A 218 -15.98 -0.46 -8.43
C THR A 218 -17.33 0.26 -8.42
N PRO A 219 -18.43 -0.40 -8.02
CA PRO A 219 -19.73 0.23 -7.92
C PRO A 219 -19.73 1.41 -6.92
N PRO A 220 -20.47 2.50 -7.19
CA PRO A 220 -20.56 3.66 -6.29
C PRO A 220 -20.95 3.29 -4.85
N ALA A 221 -21.83 2.31 -4.67
CA ALA A 221 -22.25 1.83 -3.34
C ALA A 221 -21.10 1.26 -2.49
N VAL A 222 -20.01 0.80 -3.10
CA VAL A 222 -18.81 0.37 -2.36
C VAL A 222 -18.07 1.59 -1.82
N PHE A 223 -17.97 2.67 -2.61
CA PHE A 223 -17.34 3.93 -2.18
C PHE A 223 -18.08 4.60 -1.02
N ASP A 224 -19.39 4.38 -0.89
CA ASP A 224 -20.17 4.89 0.26
C ASP A 224 -19.77 4.23 1.58
N ARG A 225 -19.02 3.13 1.49
CA ARG A 225 -18.49 2.36 2.63
C ARG A 225 -17.00 2.60 2.87
N ILE A 226 -16.36 3.53 2.17
CA ILE A 226 -14.94 3.83 2.29
C ILE A 226 -14.77 5.28 2.74
N SER A 227 -14.16 5.49 3.91
CA SER A 227 -13.92 6.83 4.46
C SER A 227 -12.72 7.51 3.81
N ALA A 228 -11.62 6.81 3.67
CA ALA A 228 -10.38 7.37 3.15
C ALA A 228 -9.70 6.44 2.15
N ILE A 229 -9.11 7.03 1.12
CA ILE A 229 -8.32 6.33 0.12
C ILE A 229 -6.95 7.00 0.03
N THR A 230 -5.89 6.21 0.05
CA THR A 230 -4.55 6.65 -0.33
C THR A 230 -4.06 5.76 -1.45
N LEU A 231 -3.62 6.36 -2.54
CA LEU A 231 -3.15 5.56 -3.67
C LEU A 231 -1.90 6.18 -4.30
N GLU A 232 -1.06 5.32 -4.88
CA GLU A 232 0.01 5.72 -5.77
C GLU A 232 -0.46 5.49 -7.22
N THR A 233 -0.37 6.54 -8.05
CA THR A 233 -0.75 6.46 -9.46
C THR A 233 0.46 6.12 -10.29
N HIS A 234 0.39 5.01 -11.00
CA HIS A 234 1.41 4.62 -11.98
C HIS A 234 0.98 5.11 -13.36
N GLY A 235 1.94 5.61 -14.13
CA GLY A 235 1.67 6.14 -15.46
C GLY A 235 1.10 5.04 -16.37
N ALA A 236 -0.13 5.25 -16.85
CA ALA A 236 -0.73 4.41 -17.88
C ALA A 236 -1.10 5.28 -19.08
N ASP A 237 -0.93 4.74 -20.27
CA ASP A 237 -1.29 5.43 -21.51
C ASP A 237 -2.82 5.50 -21.65
N GLY A 238 -3.36 6.71 -21.70
CA GLY A 238 -4.78 6.90 -21.97
C GLY A 238 -5.37 8.16 -21.36
N ALA A 239 -6.42 8.69 -21.99
CA ALA A 239 -7.10 9.92 -21.59
C ALA A 239 -7.75 9.83 -20.18
N ARG A 240 -8.04 8.60 -19.69
CA ARG A 240 -8.67 8.35 -18.39
C ARG A 240 -7.71 7.78 -17.34
N ASN A 241 -6.60 7.17 -17.77
CA ASN A 241 -5.63 6.53 -16.89
C ASN A 241 -4.50 7.51 -16.54
N ASN A 242 -4.85 8.56 -15.82
CA ASN A 242 -3.92 9.56 -15.30
C ASN A 242 -4.46 10.09 -13.97
N ALA A 243 -3.56 10.62 -13.14
CA ALA A 243 -3.90 11.13 -11.82
C ALA A 243 -4.99 12.21 -11.85
N GLY A 244 -5.01 13.07 -12.88
CA GLY A 244 -6.01 14.13 -13.03
C GLY A 244 -7.42 13.58 -13.21
N ALA A 245 -7.62 12.67 -14.18
CA ALA A 245 -8.92 12.06 -14.44
C ALA A 245 -9.42 11.22 -13.25
N LEU A 246 -8.50 10.51 -12.58
CA LEU A 246 -8.84 9.71 -11.41
C LEU A 246 -9.26 10.56 -10.21
N THR A 247 -8.56 11.65 -9.96
CA THR A 247 -8.94 12.59 -8.89
C THR A 247 -10.28 13.29 -9.18
N ASP A 248 -10.56 13.68 -10.43
CA ASP A 248 -11.87 14.22 -10.83
C ASP A 248 -13.00 13.17 -10.63
N TYR A 249 -12.70 11.89 -10.82
CA TYR A 249 -13.63 10.81 -10.56
C TYR A 249 -13.94 10.68 -9.06
N LEU A 250 -12.91 10.67 -8.21
CA LEU A 250 -13.09 10.58 -6.75
C LEU A 250 -13.80 11.81 -6.16
N GLU A 251 -13.52 13.02 -6.67
CA GLU A 251 -14.26 14.25 -6.29
C GLU A 251 -15.76 14.09 -6.57
N ARG A 252 -16.14 13.54 -7.74
CA ARG A 252 -17.57 13.27 -8.07
C ARG A 252 -18.21 12.24 -7.16
N LEU A 253 -17.42 11.35 -6.56
CA LEU A 253 -17.88 10.40 -5.55
C LEU A 253 -17.93 10.98 -4.13
N GLY A 254 -17.65 12.28 -3.96
CA GLY A 254 -17.75 13.00 -2.69
C GLY A 254 -16.51 12.91 -1.81
N TYR A 255 -15.31 12.88 -2.42
CA TYR A 255 -14.06 12.94 -1.68
C TYR A 255 -13.37 14.28 -1.84
N ASP A 256 -12.82 14.81 -0.75
CA ASP A 256 -11.79 15.84 -0.77
C ASP A 256 -10.45 15.25 -1.19
N ILE A 257 -9.72 15.96 -2.07
CA ILE A 257 -8.51 15.42 -2.70
C ILE A 257 -7.29 16.28 -2.41
N TRP A 258 -6.19 15.61 -2.01
CA TRP A 258 -4.85 16.18 -1.93
C TRP A 258 -3.88 15.38 -2.80
N LEU A 259 -2.93 16.08 -3.42
CA LEU A 259 -1.89 15.49 -4.25
C LEU A 259 -0.51 15.70 -3.63
N ALA A 260 0.27 14.63 -3.54
CA ALA A 260 1.65 14.65 -3.14
C ALA A 260 2.55 14.16 -4.28
N ASP A 261 3.54 14.98 -4.65
CA ASP A 261 4.56 14.67 -5.67
C ASP A 261 4.00 14.18 -7.02
N ASP A 262 2.79 14.63 -7.41
CA ASP A 262 2.06 14.31 -8.64
C ASP A 262 1.73 12.79 -8.83
N THR A 263 2.11 11.92 -7.91
CA THR A 263 1.87 10.46 -7.98
C THR A 263 1.02 9.92 -6.84
N VAL A 264 1.12 10.49 -5.64
CA VAL A 264 0.34 10.01 -4.48
C VAL A 264 -0.91 10.87 -4.31
N VAL A 265 -2.05 10.21 -4.29
CA VAL A 265 -3.37 10.82 -4.07
C VAL A 265 -3.87 10.43 -2.69
N TYR A 266 -4.35 11.42 -1.94
CA TYR A 266 -5.11 11.21 -0.73
C TYR A 266 -6.54 11.69 -0.97
N ALA A 267 -7.50 10.86 -0.62
CA ALA A 267 -8.92 11.15 -0.74
C ALA A 267 -9.63 10.86 0.59
N LEU A 268 -10.45 11.80 1.05
CA LEU A 268 -11.19 11.69 2.29
C LEU A 268 -12.65 11.99 2.01
N LYS A 269 -13.55 11.08 2.37
CA LYS A 269 -15.00 11.23 2.15
C LYS A 269 -15.50 12.43 2.93
N HIS A 270 -16.35 13.22 2.28
CA HIS A 270 -17.06 14.31 2.97
C HIS A 270 -17.89 13.73 4.12
N ALA A 271 -17.92 14.42 5.26
CA ALA A 271 -18.73 14.07 6.43
C ALA A 271 -20.24 14.22 6.15
#